data_e57765bf5a78043e70193f197f657b9d
#
_entry.id   e57765bf5a78043e70193f197f657b9d
#
_cell.length_a   1.000
_cell.length_b   1.000
_cell.length_c   1.000
_cell.angle_alpha   90.00
_cell.angle_beta   90.00
_cell.angle_gamma   90.00
#
_symmetry.space_group_name_H-M   'P 1'
#
loop_
_entity.id
_entity.type
_entity.pdbx_description
1 polymer ?
#
loop_
_entity_poly.entity_id
_entity_poly.type
_entity_poly.pdbx_seq_one_letter_code
_entity_poly.pdbx_strand_id
1 'polypeptide(L)'
;MIWKTFKKKKFLTLIALSVFSVGGISLKISQGNQSNKDITEFTISAERGSLPGLISASGELKANKSVNVSPKRQGILDEIFVEEGDQVKKGDLIAKMDFGDLEFRIDEIKANYETQKASYLRRKMLFVEGAISAEEYEEYKNRFLRSEAKFKQIEVEENETNIRAPFKGVITSRYAVPGAFVTPTTSASLSKEGGATSSSIVKLSQGLEIVAKVPESDIGRIKTGQEATIRVDAFPDKRFKAVVSKISPSAIKNNNVTSFEVTLLLSNRPEDLRLGMTSDINFETGATKISTLIPTVAIVTEKGKAGVLVVGNNNQPTFKKVEL
;
A
#
# COMPACT_ATOMS: atom_id res chain seq x y z
N MET A 1 87.00 44.92 55.67
CA MET A 1 85.67 44.28 55.62
C MET A 1 84.68 45.01 54.60
N ILE A 2 85.21 45.59 53.50
CA ILE A 2 84.42 46.47 52.58
C ILE A 2 84.38 45.98 51.10
N TRP A 3 85.06 44.88 50.76
CA TRP A 3 85.20 44.43 49.37
C TRP A 3 84.21 43.31 48.89
N LYS A 4 83.41 42.79 49.76
CA LYS A 4 82.46 41.73 49.41
C LYS A 4 81.08 42.26 48.94
N THR A 5 80.78 43.50 49.20
CA THR A 5 79.46 44.07 48.84
C THR A 5 79.41 44.65 47.42
N PHE A 6 80.53 44.95 46.81
CA PHE A 6 80.58 45.50 45.46
C PHE A 6 80.39 44.49 44.30
N LYS A 7 80.71 43.20 44.53
CA LYS A 7 80.54 42.15 43.52
C LYS A 7 79.10 41.68 43.42
N LYS A 8 78.29 41.74 44.50
CA LYS A 8 76.89 41.35 44.46
C LYS A 8 75.98 42.30 43.69
N LYS A 9 76.24 43.62 43.70
CA LYS A 9 75.45 44.60 42.97
C LYS A 9 75.65 44.55 41.45
N LYS A 10 76.84 44.26 40.94
CA LYS A 10 77.09 44.11 39.50
C LYS A 10 76.52 42.81 38.93
N PHE A 11 76.40 41.78 39.73
CA PHE A 11 75.82 40.51 39.35
C PHE A 11 74.28 40.58 39.28
N LEU A 12 73.64 41.38 40.15
CA LEU A 12 72.19 41.64 40.12
C LEU A 12 71.78 42.52 38.93
N THR A 13 72.58 43.48 38.51
CA THR A 13 72.30 44.31 37.35
C THR A 13 72.42 43.55 36.02
N LEU A 14 73.37 42.59 35.97
CA LEU A 14 73.52 41.73 34.77
C LEU A 14 72.32 40.72 34.60
N ILE A 15 71.81 40.21 35.71
CA ILE A 15 70.64 39.34 35.71
C ILE A 15 69.36 40.16 35.35
N ALA A 16 69.22 41.37 35.83
CA ALA A 16 68.10 42.24 35.50
C ALA A 16 68.09 42.64 33.98
N LEU A 17 69.28 42.84 33.40
CA LEU A 17 69.36 43.16 31.97
C LEU A 17 69.11 41.95 31.11
N SER A 18 69.46 40.72 31.48
CA SER A 18 69.18 39.50 30.76
C SER A 18 67.71 39.10 30.80
N VAL A 19 67.01 39.33 31.94
CA VAL A 19 65.57 39.08 32.07
C VAL A 19 64.77 40.07 31.23
N PHE A 20 65.22 41.29 31.07
CA PHE A 20 64.55 42.29 30.24
C PHE A 20 64.72 42.02 28.75
N SER A 21 65.86 41.51 28.32
CA SER A 21 66.10 41.15 26.91
C SER A 21 65.34 39.84 26.51
N VAL A 22 65.25 38.86 27.38
CA VAL A 22 64.46 37.63 27.13
C VAL A 22 62.96 37.92 27.20
N GLY A 23 62.49 38.78 28.13
CA GLY A 23 61.10 39.22 28.21
C GLY A 23 60.67 40.08 26.99
N GLY A 24 61.52 40.91 26.45
CA GLY A 24 61.26 41.71 25.26
C GLY A 24 61.21 40.89 23.97
N ILE A 25 61.99 39.83 23.87
CA ILE A 25 61.97 38.89 22.74
C ILE A 25 60.73 37.97 22.81
N SER A 26 60.35 37.54 24.03
CA SER A 26 59.11 36.74 24.20
C SER A 26 57.84 37.51 23.87
N LEU A 27 57.77 38.83 24.15
CA LEU A 27 56.64 39.66 23.80
C LEU A 27 56.56 40.00 22.30
N LYS A 28 57.66 39.96 21.56
CA LYS A 28 57.67 40.13 20.09
C LYS A 28 57.35 38.84 19.34
N ILE A 29 57.61 37.66 19.93
CA ILE A 29 57.26 36.37 19.31
C ILE A 29 55.76 36.04 19.49
N SER A 30 55.07 36.59 20.49
CA SER A 30 53.63 36.42 20.67
C SER A 30 52.74 37.27 19.72
N GLN A 31 53.32 38.18 18.93
CA GLN A 31 52.58 38.94 17.91
C GLN A 31 52.90 38.45 16.48
N GLY A 32 53.43 37.21 16.38
CA GLY A 32 53.75 36.56 15.11
C GLY A 32 52.56 35.77 14.56
N ASN A 33 52.00 36.24 13.48
CA ASN A 33 51.33 35.48 12.49
C ASN A 33 49.96 34.90 12.85
N GLN A 34 48.97 35.74 12.96
CA GLN A 34 47.66 35.33 12.40
C GLN A 34 47.85 35.22 10.86
N SER A 35 48.40 34.08 10.46
CA SER A 35 48.32 33.65 9.07
C SER A 35 46.85 33.67 8.67
N ASN A 36 46.46 34.61 7.87
CA ASN A 36 45.17 34.65 7.20
C ASN A 36 45.14 33.39 6.29
N LYS A 37 44.88 32.22 6.90
CA LYS A 37 44.62 31.01 6.11
C LYS A 37 43.42 31.33 5.26
N ASP A 38 43.64 31.37 3.96
CA ASP A 38 42.55 31.49 3.01
C ASP A 38 41.62 30.27 3.20
N ILE A 39 40.48 30.49 3.87
CA ILE A 39 39.50 29.45 4.14
C ILE A 39 38.46 29.35 3.02
N THR A 40 38.64 30.08 1.95
CA THR A 40 37.75 30.11 0.77
C THR A 40 37.60 28.72 0.13
N GLU A 41 38.67 27.93 0.14
CA GLU A 41 38.63 26.53 -0.35
C GLU A 41 37.73 25.60 0.49
N PHE A 42 37.43 25.96 1.73
CA PHE A 42 36.61 25.17 2.65
C PHE A 42 35.21 25.77 2.84
N THR A 43 34.82 26.74 2.01
CA THR A 43 33.52 27.39 2.11
C THR A 43 32.67 27.05 0.89
N ILE A 44 31.37 26.89 1.12
CA ILE A 44 30.36 26.69 0.08
C ILE A 44 29.39 27.87 0.14
N SER A 45 29.10 28.45 -1.01
CA SER A 45 28.13 29.51 -1.12
C SER A 45 26.72 29.00 -0.81
N ALA A 46 26.01 29.69 0.10
CA ALA A 46 24.62 29.39 0.34
C ALA A 46 23.78 29.93 -0.82
N GLU A 47 22.97 29.07 -1.43
CA GLU A 47 22.13 29.42 -2.57
C GLU A 47 20.67 29.60 -2.13
N ARG A 48 19.97 30.53 -2.78
CA ARG A 48 18.52 30.62 -2.66
C ARG A 48 17.88 29.64 -3.60
N GLY A 49 17.15 28.69 -3.06
CA GLY A 49 16.44 27.68 -3.83
C GLY A 49 15.10 27.35 -3.21
N SER A 50 14.28 26.64 -3.97
CA SER A 50 13.02 26.11 -3.49
C SER A 50 13.18 24.63 -3.20
N LEU A 51 12.86 24.23 -1.97
CA LEU A 51 12.68 22.80 -1.66
C LEU A 51 11.21 22.46 -1.94
N PRO A 52 10.96 21.48 -2.82
CA PRO A 52 9.60 20.98 -2.96
C PRO A 52 9.14 20.42 -1.62
N GLY A 53 7.97 20.87 -1.17
CA GLY A 53 7.35 20.26 -0.01
C GLY A 53 7.02 18.81 -0.32
N LEU A 54 7.59 17.88 0.44
CA LEU A 54 7.30 16.45 0.31
C LEU A 54 6.52 16.01 1.55
N ILE A 55 5.46 15.27 1.33
CA ILE A 55 4.77 14.53 2.38
C ILE A 55 5.09 13.07 2.18
N SER A 56 5.71 12.46 3.18
CA SER A 56 6.03 11.04 3.15
C SER A 56 5.00 10.25 3.95
N ALA A 57 4.53 9.16 3.39
CA ALA A 57 3.63 8.22 4.06
C ALA A 57 3.99 6.78 3.72
N SER A 58 3.71 5.87 4.62
CA SER A 58 3.80 4.44 4.34
C SER A 58 2.51 3.93 3.70
N GLY A 59 2.63 2.95 2.83
CA GLY A 59 1.50 2.32 2.17
C GLY A 59 1.73 0.86 1.85
N GLU A 60 0.68 0.24 1.37
CA GLU A 60 0.64 -1.18 1.02
C GLU A 60 0.02 -1.36 -0.37
N LEU A 61 0.56 -2.29 -1.14
CA LEU A 61 0.02 -2.68 -2.42
C LEU A 61 -1.19 -3.58 -2.21
N LYS A 62 -2.37 -3.13 -2.63
CA LYS A 62 -3.65 -3.85 -2.50
C LYS A 62 -4.28 -4.12 -3.86
N ALA A 63 -5.19 -5.09 -3.90
CA ALA A 63 -6.02 -5.29 -5.07
C ALA A 63 -7.07 -4.18 -5.17
N ASN A 64 -7.25 -3.64 -6.36
CA ASN A 64 -8.33 -2.70 -6.65
C ASN A 64 -9.71 -3.32 -6.36
N LYS A 65 -9.87 -4.61 -6.70
CA LYS A 65 -11.08 -5.39 -6.43
C LYS A 65 -10.68 -6.76 -5.90
N SER A 66 -11.26 -7.16 -4.79
CA SER A 66 -11.03 -8.47 -4.19
C SER A 66 -12.33 -9.02 -3.64
N VAL A 67 -12.55 -10.31 -3.83
CA VAL A 67 -13.71 -11.03 -3.29
C VAL A 67 -13.29 -12.43 -2.83
N ASN A 68 -13.84 -12.85 -1.74
CA ASN A 68 -13.79 -14.24 -1.33
C ASN A 68 -14.93 -14.97 -2.04
N VAL A 69 -14.59 -15.93 -2.89
CA VAL A 69 -15.54 -16.75 -3.61
C VAL A 69 -15.99 -17.87 -2.68
N SER A 70 -17.27 -17.85 -2.37
CA SER A 70 -17.92 -18.82 -1.48
C SER A 70 -19.04 -19.55 -2.24
N PRO A 71 -19.43 -20.76 -1.82
CA PRO A 71 -20.55 -21.46 -2.40
C PRO A 71 -21.85 -20.72 -2.05
N LYS A 72 -22.88 -20.91 -2.85
CA LYS A 72 -24.23 -20.41 -2.56
C LYS A 72 -25.04 -21.35 -1.68
N ARG A 73 -24.64 -22.63 -1.63
CA ARG A 73 -25.26 -23.70 -0.86
C ARG A 73 -24.21 -24.40 -0.01
N GLN A 74 -24.63 -24.99 1.07
CA GLN A 74 -23.77 -25.85 1.88
C GLN A 74 -23.60 -27.22 1.23
N GLY A 75 -22.44 -27.82 1.38
CA GLY A 75 -22.15 -29.15 0.85
C GLY A 75 -20.66 -29.50 0.91
N ILE A 76 -20.33 -30.65 0.37
CA ILE A 76 -18.96 -31.12 0.25
C ILE A 76 -18.37 -30.60 -1.07
N LEU A 77 -17.15 -30.16 -1.04
CA LEU A 77 -16.40 -29.73 -2.22
C LEU A 77 -15.81 -30.97 -2.91
N ASP A 78 -16.22 -31.22 -4.15
CA ASP A 78 -15.76 -32.36 -4.93
C ASP A 78 -14.38 -32.08 -5.54
N GLU A 79 -14.30 -31.06 -6.38
CA GLU A 79 -13.07 -30.68 -7.09
C GLU A 79 -12.81 -29.18 -7.06
N ILE A 80 -11.53 -28.81 -7.11
CA ILE A 80 -11.05 -27.44 -7.31
C ILE A 80 -10.16 -27.43 -8.55
N PHE A 81 -10.48 -26.58 -9.52
CA PHE A 81 -9.84 -26.51 -10.84
C PHE A 81 -8.77 -25.43 -10.94
N VAL A 82 -8.54 -24.68 -9.86
CA VAL A 82 -7.63 -23.53 -9.85
C VAL A 82 -6.66 -23.59 -8.67
N GLU A 83 -5.47 -23.03 -8.89
CA GLU A 83 -4.44 -22.88 -7.87
C GLU A 83 -4.11 -21.40 -7.60
N GLU A 84 -3.34 -21.15 -6.53
CA GLU A 84 -2.85 -19.82 -6.23
C GLU A 84 -1.90 -19.36 -7.34
N GLY A 85 -2.15 -18.17 -7.88
CA GLY A 85 -1.42 -17.59 -9.00
C GLY A 85 -2.15 -17.70 -10.35
N ASP A 86 -3.17 -18.54 -10.47
CA ASP A 86 -3.89 -18.74 -11.72
C ASP A 86 -4.68 -17.50 -12.13
N GLN A 87 -4.65 -17.23 -13.42
CA GLN A 87 -5.47 -16.19 -14.05
C GLN A 87 -6.78 -16.77 -14.54
N VAL A 88 -7.90 -16.23 -14.07
CA VAL A 88 -9.24 -16.67 -14.47
C VAL A 88 -10.01 -15.53 -15.13
N LYS A 89 -10.91 -15.90 -16.08
CA LYS A 89 -11.88 -15.00 -16.69
C LYS A 89 -13.19 -15.07 -15.94
N LYS A 90 -14.07 -14.05 -16.16
CA LYS A 90 -15.43 -14.11 -15.64
C LYS A 90 -16.17 -15.33 -16.19
N GLY A 91 -16.75 -16.15 -15.29
CA GLY A 91 -17.50 -17.34 -15.64
C GLY A 91 -16.69 -18.64 -15.64
N ASP A 92 -15.36 -18.57 -15.57
CA ASP A 92 -14.51 -19.77 -15.48
C ASP A 92 -14.86 -20.59 -14.24
N LEU A 93 -14.85 -21.90 -14.37
CA LEU A 93 -15.13 -22.83 -13.29
C LEU A 93 -13.97 -22.82 -12.31
N ILE A 94 -14.25 -22.51 -11.06
CA ILE A 94 -13.26 -22.50 -9.96
C ILE A 94 -13.29 -23.82 -9.22
N ALA A 95 -14.51 -24.26 -8.87
CA ALA A 95 -14.71 -25.47 -8.09
C ALA A 95 -16.08 -26.07 -8.36
N LYS A 96 -16.23 -27.34 -8.04
CA LYS A 96 -17.46 -28.09 -8.16
C LYS A 96 -17.80 -28.70 -6.81
N MET A 97 -19.07 -28.62 -6.42
CA MET A 97 -19.57 -29.29 -5.24
C MET A 97 -20.05 -30.69 -5.57
N ASP A 98 -20.01 -31.59 -4.59
CA ASP A 98 -20.60 -32.90 -4.71
C ASP A 98 -22.11 -32.80 -4.95
N PHE A 99 -22.57 -33.47 -5.98
CA PHE A 99 -23.98 -33.48 -6.41
C PHE A 99 -24.88 -34.32 -5.49
N GLY A 100 -24.32 -35.31 -4.80
CA GLY A 100 -25.11 -36.25 -4.00
C GLY A 100 -26.24 -36.88 -4.83
N ASP A 101 -27.50 -36.72 -4.37
CA ASP A 101 -28.71 -37.18 -5.05
C ASP A 101 -29.25 -36.22 -6.13
N LEU A 102 -28.62 -35.06 -6.30
CA LEU A 102 -29.11 -33.99 -7.21
C LEU A 102 -29.21 -34.44 -8.66
N GLU A 103 -28.29 -35.25 -9.14
CA GLU A 103 -28.28 -35.74 -10.52
C GLU A 103 -29.54 -36.60 -10.80
N PHE A 104 -29.89 -37.52 -9.90
CA PHE A 104 -31.11 -38.31 -10.03
C PHE A 104 -32.39 -37.47 -9.96
N ARG A 105 -32.41 -36.42 -9.12
CA ARG A 105 -33.53 -35.46 -9.03
C ARG A 105 -33.67 -34.62 -10.30
N ILE A 106 -32.57 -34.25 -10.94
CA ILE A 106 -32.57 -33.54 -12.23
C ILE A 106 -33.21 -34.41 -13.29
N ASP A 107 -32.80 -35.66 -13.39
CA ASP A 107 -33.32 -36.59 -14.39
C ASP A 107 -34.83 -36.87 -14.19
N GLU A 108 -35.31 -37.05 -12.96
CA GLU A 108 -36.71 -37.22 -12.64
C GLU A 108 -37.53 -35.99 -13.07
N ILE A 109 -37.11 -34.79 -12.65
CA ILE A 109 -37.84 -33.55 -12.94
C ILE A 109 -37.82 -33.23 -14.42
N LYS A 110 -36.71 -33.49 -15.11
CA LYS A 110 -36.58 -33.33 -16.58
C LYS A 110 -37.51 -34.26 -17.35
N ALA A 111 -37.56 -35.53 -16.98
CA ALA A 111 -38.44 -36.54 -17.59
C ALA A 111 -39.93 -36.15 -17.42
N ASN A 112 -40.29 -35.64 -16.22
CA ASN A 112 -41.62 -35.12 -15.96
C ASN A 112 -41.94 -33.91 -16.82
N TYR A 113 -41.03 -32.92 -16.92
CA TYR A 113 -41.16 -31.72 -17.74
C TYR A 113 -41.39 -32.09 -19.23
N GLU A 114 -40.56 -32.98 -19.76
CA GLU A 114 -40.71 -33.42 -21.17
C GLU A 114 -42.04 -34.12 -21.42
N THR A 115 -42.52 -34.94 -20.49
CA THR A 115 -43.81 -35.63 -20.58
C THR A 115 -44.97 -34.61 -20.58
N GLN A 116 -44.95 -33.65 -19.66
CA GLN A 116 -46.00 -32.62 -19.61
C GLN A 116 -45.97 -31.70 -20.84
N LYS A 117 -44.77 -31.37 -21.33
CA LYS A 117 -44.60 -30.59 -22.55
C LYS A 117 -45.18 -31.29 -23.78
N ALA A 118 -44.86 -32.58 -23.96
CA ALA A 118 -45.42 -33.36 -25.07
C ALA A 118 -46.93 -33.50 -24.98
N SER A 119 -47.48 -33.69 -23.77
CA SER A 119 -48.93 -33.76 -23.56
C SER A 119 -49.61 -32.43 -23.86
N TYR A 120 -49.06 -31.33 -23.39
CA TYR A 120 -49.55 -29.95 -23.71
C TYR A 120 -49.54 -29.69 -25.22
N LEU A 121 -48.46 -30.00 -25.93
CA LEU A 121 -48.36 -29.78 -27.36
C LEU A 121 -49.42 -30.58 -28.16
N ARG A 122 -49.67 -31.83 -27.80
CA ARG A 122 -50.74 -32.66 -28.41
C ARG A 122 -52.11 -32.04 -28.15
N ARG A 123 -52.41 -31.61 -26.92
CA ARG A 123 -53.68 -30.99 -26.58
C ARG A 123 -53.87 -29.65 -27.23
N LYS A 124 -52.82 -28.89 -27.41
CA LYS A 124 -52.85 -27.61 -28.15
C LYS A 124 -53.31 -27.80 -29.59
N MET A 125 -52.84 -28.84 -30.30
CA MET A 125 -53.29 -29.17 -31.64
C MET A 125 -54.75 -29.55 -31.66
N LEU A 126 -55.20 -30.45 -30.76
CA LEU A 126 -56.61 -30.86 -30.66
C LEU A 126 -57.58 -29.70 -30.32
N PHE A 127 -57.11 -28.74 -29.53
CA PHE A 127 -57.88 -27.56 -29.21
C PHE A 127 -58.03 -26.64 -30.44
N VAL A 128 -56.99 -26.46 -31.24
CA VAL A 128 -57.04 -25.69 -32.50
C VAL A 128 -57.99 -26.35 -33.51
N GLU A 129 -58.07 -27.67 -33.52
CA GLU A 129 -58.99 -28.46 -34.35
C GLU A 129 -60.40 -28.54 -33.77
N GLY A 130 -60.66 -27.92 -32.60
CA GLY A 130 -61.96 -27.93 -31.96
C GLY A 130 -62.35 -29.27 -31.29
N ALA A 131 -61.40 -30.20 -31.14
CA ALA A 131 -61.61 -31.56 -30.61
C ALA A 131 -61.67 -31.68 -29.08
N ILE A 132 -61.26 -30.62 -28.35
CA ILE A 132 -61.27 -30.58 -26.87
C ILE A 132 -61.79 -29.22 -26.36
N SER A 133 -62.26 -29.18 -25.10
CA SER A 133 -62.75 -27.97 -24.47
C SER A 133 -61.60 -27.01 -24.08
N ALA A 134 -61.92 -25.73 -23.91
CA ALA A 134 -60.96 -24.73 -23.43
C ALA A 134 -60.46 -25.08 -22.00
N GLU A 135 -61.33 -25.61 -21.16
CA GLU A 135 -61.01 -26.06 -19.79
C GLU A 135 -59.98 -27.18 -19.78
N GLU A 136 -60.17 -28.21 -20.65
CA GLU A 136 -59.19 -29.30 -20.79
C GLU A 136 -57.85 -28.79 -21.30
N TYR A 137 -57.83 -27.90 -22.30
CA TYR A 137 -56.60 -27.28 -22.81
C TYR A 137 -55.89 -26.50 -21.72
N GLU A 138 -56.59 -25.66 -20.95
CA GLU A 138 -56.02 -24.88 -19.86
C GLU A 138 -55.45 -25.76 -18.74
N GLU A 139 -56.08 -26.88 -18.43
CA GLU A 139 -55.59 -27.83 -17.45
C GLU A 139 -54.21 -28.37 -17.86
N TYR A 140 -54.04 -28.86 -19.13
CA TYR A 140 -52.77 -29.37 -19.60
C TYR A 140 -51.73 -28.26 -19.74
N LYS A 141 -52.11 -27.05 -20.11
CA LYS A 141 -51.25 -25.88 -20.10
C LYS A 141 -50.71 -25.56 -18.72
N ASN A 142 -51.59 -25.58 -17.71
CA ASN A 142 -51.22 -25.33 -16.30
C ASN A 142 -50.31 -26.44 -15.74
N ARG A 143 -50.54 -27.70 -16.12
CA ARG A 143 -49.60 -28.82 -15.74
C ARG A 143 -48.24 -28.64 -16.34
N PHE A 144 -48.16 -28.24 -17.62
CA PHE A 144 -46.91 -27.93 -18.31
C PHE A 144 -46.17 -26.76 -17.64
N LEU A 145 -46.85 -25.62 -17.38
CA LEU A 145 -46.24 -24.47 -16.74
C LEU A 145 -45.68 -24.78 -15.32
N ARG A 146 -46.40 -25.61 -14.55
CA ARG A 146 -45.90 -26.08 -13.24
C ARG A 146 -44.66 -26.94 -13.37
N SER A 147 -44.61 -27.86 -14.35
CA SER A 147 -43.45 -28.70 -14.59
C SER A 147 -42.26 -27.91 -15.13
N GLU A 148 -42.50 -26.90 -15.97
CA GLU A 148 -41.46 -25.98 -16.45
C GLU A 148 -40.85 -25.16 -15.31
N ALA A 149 -41.65 -24.66 -14.39
CA ALA A 149 -41.19 -23.93 -13.24
C ALA A 149 -40.31 -24.80 -12.32
N LYS A 150 -40.70 -26.07 -12.10
CA LYS A 150 -39.88 -27.03 -11.32
C LYS A 150 -38.55 -27.35 -12.02
N PHE A 151 -38.59 -27.51 -13.35
CA PHE A 151 -37.41 -27.79 -14.12
C PHE A 151 -36.44 -26.61 -14.08
N LYS A 152 -36.89 -25.38 -14.25
CA LYS A 152 -36.08 -24.17 -14.10
C LYS A 152 -35.50 -24.04 -12.67
N GLN A 153 -36.25 -24.43 -11.66
CA GLN A 153 -35.75 -24.40 -10.28
C GLN A 153 -34.59 -25.37 -10.09
N ILE A 154 -34.68 -26.60 -10.60
CA ILE A 154 -33.59 -27.59 -10.45
C ILE A 154 -32.36 -27.22 -11.29
N GLU A 155 -32.53 -26.61 -12.48
CA GLU A 155 -31.43 -26.07 -13.29
C GLU A 155 -30.64 -24.98 -12.53
N VAL A 156 -31.33 -24.10 -11.79
CA VAL A 156 -30.67 -23.13 -10.93
C VAL A 156 -29.90 -23.81 -9.80
N GLU A 157 -30.48 -24.84 -9.18
CA GLU A 157 -29.84 -25.64 -8.14
C GLU A 157 -28.56 -26.32 -8.66
N GLU A 158 -28.61 -26.92 -9.86
CA GLU A 158 -27.45 -27.50 -10.53
C GLU A 158 -26.35 -26.44 -10.82
N ASN A 159 -26.78 -25.29 -11.35
CA ASN A 159 -25.82 -24.21 -11.64
C ASN A 159 -25.15 -23.65 -10.38
N GLU A 160 -25.80 -23.73 -9.21
CA GLU A 160 -25.23 -23.30 -7.92
C GLU A 160 -24.19 -24.24 -7.35
N THR A 161 -24.11 -25.49 -7.82
CA THR A 161 -23.05 -26.44 -7.46
C THR A 161 -21.73 -26.15 -8.18
N ASN A 162 -21.80 -25.47 -9.32
CA ASN A 162 -20.66 -25.02 -10.11
C ASN A 162 -20.23 -23.62 -9.67
N ILE A 163 -19.14 -23.54 -8.95
CA ILE A 163 -18.64 -22.27 -8.41
C ILE A 163 -17.76 -21.60 -9.46
N ARG A 164 -18.17 -20.42 -9.92
CA ARG A 164 -17.55 -19.70 -11.03
C ARG A 164 -16.99 -18.35 -10.63
N ALA A 165 -15.97 -17.90 -11.37
CA ALA A 165 -15.36 -16.59 -11.18
C ALA A 165 -16.35 -15.45 -11.46
N PRO A 166 -16.62 -14.55 -10.50
CA PRO A 166 -17.56 -13.44 -10.69
C PRO A 166 -16.99 -12.33 -11.59
N PHE A 167 -15.67 -12.22 -11.72
CA PHE A 167 -14.97 -11.30 -12.62
C PHE A 167 -13.61 -11.87 -13.00
N LYS A 168 -12.95 -11.26 -13.98
CA LYS A 168 -11.58 -11.60 -14.40
C LYS A 168 -10.58 -11.20 -13.32
N GLY A 169 -9.64 -12.08 -12.97
CA GLY A 169 -8.62 -11.77 -11.96
C GLY A 169 -7.60 -12.89 -11.78
N VAL A 170 -6.89 -12.81 -10.68
CA VAL A 170 -5.90 -13.81 -10.24
C VAL A 170 -6.35 -14.41 -8.92
N ILE A 171 -6.21 -15.71 -8.77
CA ILE A 171 -6.45 -16.40 -7.50
C ILE A 171 -5.29 -16.07 -6.55
N THR A 172 -5.56 -15.35 -5.49
CA THR A 172 -4.53 -14.89 -4.55
C THR A 172 -4.40 -15.74 -3.31
N SER A 173 -5.40 -16.54 -3.01
CA SER A 173 -5.37 -17.51 -1.89
C SER A 173 -6.38 -18.62 -2.13
N ARG A 174 -6.05 -19.82 -1.69
CA ARG A 174 -6.94 -20.98 -1.65
C ARG A 174 -7.16 -21.37 -0.19
N TYR A 175 -8.41 -21.44 0.23
CA TYR A 175 -8.79 -21.70 1.62
C TYR A 175 -9.35 -23.11 1.82
N ALA A 176 -9.96 -23.68 0.79
CA ALA A 176 -10.58 -24.99 0.86
C ALA A 176 -9.78 -26.04 0.06
N VAL A 177 -10.01 -27.29 0.41
CA VAL A 177 -9.45 -28.45 -0.30
C VAL A 177 -10.60 -29.39 -0.71
N PRO A 178 -10.42 -30.22 -1.74
CA PRO A 178 -11.39 -31.26 -2.08
C PRO A 178 -11.75 -32.12 -0.86
N GLY A 179 -13.03 -32.49 -0.71
CA GLY A 179 -13.56 -33.19 0.45
C GLY A 179 -13.94 -32.29 1.64
N ALA A 180 -13.63 -30.99 1.61
CA ALA A 180 -14.01 -30.07 2.66
C ALA A 180 -15.51 -29.75 2.64
N PHE A 181 -16.13 -29.70 3.81
CA PHE A 181 -17.50 -29.20 3.95
C PHE A 181 -17.49 -27.66 3.94
N VAL A 182 -18.20 -27.05 3.00
CA VAL A 182 -18.27 -25.62 2.80
C VAL A 182 -19.71 -25.11 2.98
N THR A 183 -19.84 -23.90 3.51
CA THR A 183 -21.14 -23.28 3.78
C THR A 183 -21.20 -21.86 3.21
N PRO A 184 -22.36 -21.38 2.76
CA PRO A 184 -22.54 -20.00 2.40
C PRO A 184 -22.53 -19.16 3.68
N THR A 185 -21.46 -18.43 3.94
CA THR A 185 -21.42 -17.46 5.04
C THR A 185 -21.16 -16.08 4.50
N THR A 186 -21.90 -15.12 5.01
CA THR A 186 -21.73 -13.70 4.71
C THR A 186 -20.66 -13.05 5.56
N SER A 187 -20.11 -13.75 6.55
CA SER A 187 -19.09 -13.23 7.46
C SER A 187 -17.73 -13.78 7.04
N ALA A 188 -16.87 -12.90 6.53
CA ALA A 188 -15.46 -13.18 6.42
C ALA A 188 -14.86 -13.31 7.83
N SER A 189 -14.92 -14.49 8.41
CA SER A 189 -14.23 -14.78 9.65
C SER A 189 -12.72 -14.84 9.34
N LEU A 190 -11.98 -13.82 9.72
CA LEU A 190 -10.52 -13.70 9.62
C LEU A 190 -9.83 -14.54 10.74
N SER A 191 -10.42 -15.61 11.20
CA SER A 191 -9.76 -16.48 12.17
C SER A 191 -8.74 -17.37 11.47
N LYS A 192 -7.51 -16.96 11.56
CA LYS A 192 -6.29 -17.62 11.08
C LYS A 192 -5.88 -18.84 11.94
N GLU A 193 -6.67 -19.22 12.93
CA GLU A 193 -6.36 -20.32 13.85
C GLU A 193 -7.43 -21.39 13.80
N GLY A 194 -6.96 -22.54 13.42
CA GLY A 194 -7.46 -23.89 13.59
C GLY A 194 -8.95 -24.15 13.78
N GLY A 195 -9.61 -24.80 12.78
CA GLY A 195 -10.86 -25.52 12.99
C GLY A 195 -12.16 -24.81 12.64
N ALA A 196 -12.14 -23.60 12.10
CA ALA A 196 -13.34 -22.97 11.56
C ALA A 196 -13.60 -23.49 10.14
N THR A 197 -14.82 -23.99 9.88
CA THR A 197 -15.33 -24.29 8.55
C THR A 197 -15.06 -23.11 7.62
N SER A 198 -14.15 -23.28 6.66
CA SER A 198 -13.83 -22.22 5.72
C SER A 198 -15.02 -21.99 4.80
N SER A 199 -15.69 -20.90 4.96
CA SER A 199 -16.81 -20.52 4.10
C SER A 199 -16.39 -20.02 2.74
N SER A 200 -15.11 -19.69 2.59
CA SER A 200 -14.52 -19.22 1.34
C SER A 200 -13.68 -20.30 0.73
N ILE A 201 -13.81 -20.52 -0.58
CA ILE A 201 -13.03 -21.51 -1.33
C ILE A 201 -11.74 -20.90 -1.79
N VAL A 202 -11.81 -19.75 -2.46
CA VAL A 202 -10.64 -19.02 -2.94
C VAL A 202 -10.85 -17.51 -2.78
N LYS A 203 -9.75 -16.77 -2.78
CA LYS A 203 -9.73 -15.30 -2.90
C LYS A 203 -9.37 -14.93 -4.32
N LEU A 204 -10.28 -14.22 -5.00
CA LEU A 204 -10.08 -13.69 -6.34
C LEU A 204 -9.81 -12.19 -6.25
N SER A 205 -8.70 -11.75 -6.86
CA SER A 205 -8.27 -10.36 -6.83
C SER A 205 -8.03 -9.84 -8.25
N GLN A 206 -8.34 -8.56 -8.47
CA GLN A 206 -8.15 -7.89 -9.75
C GLN A 206 -7.51 -6.53 -9.55
N GLY A 207 -6.54 -6.22 -10.41
CA GLY A 207 -5.86 -4.93 -10.41
C GLY A 207 -4.85 -4.82 -9.27
N LEU A 208 -4.14 -3.72 -9.28
CA LEU A 208 -3.15 -3.35 -8.26
C LEU A 208 -3.26 -1.85 -8.04
N GLU A 209 -3.39 -1.46 -6.80
CA GLU A 209 -3.40 -0.07 -6.35
C GLU A 209 -2.56 0.04 -5.08
N ILE A 210 -2.18 1.23 -4.73
CA ILE A 210 -1.43 1.50 -3.51
C ILE A 210 -2.32 2.27 -2.57
N VAL A 211 -2.39 1.81 -1.33
CA VAL A 211 -3.15 2.47 -0.28
C VAL A 211 -2.16 3.02 0.74
N ALA A 212 -1.97 4.34 0.71
CA ALA A 212 -1.14 5.09 1.65
C ALA A 212 -1.93 5.45 2.90
N LYS A 213 -1.30 5.39 4.06
CA LYS A 213 -1.86 5.87 5.34
C LYS A 213 -1.25 7.23 5.66
N VAL A 214 -2.00 8.29 5.44
CA VAL A 214 -1.55 9.66 5.64
C VAL A 214 -2.07 10.19 6.98
N PRO A 215 -1.21 10.76 7.84
CA PRO A 215 -1.64 11.39 9.09
C PRO A 215 -2.63 12.55 8.87
N GLU A 216 -3.50 12.79 9.85
CA GLU A 216 -4.47 13.89 9.83
C GLU A 216 -3.82 15.27 9.65
N SER A 217 -2.60 15.48 10.18
CA SER A 217 -1.85 16.72 10.03
C SER A 217 -1.50 17.07 8.58
N ASP A 218 -1.41 16.09 7.70
CA ASP A 218 -0.89 16.23 6.35
C ASP A 218 -1.95 16.09 5.25
N ILE A 219 -3.09 15.44 5.57
CA ILE A 219 -4.11 15.11 4.57
C ILE A 219 -4.69 16.35 3.85
N GLY A 220 -4.80 17.49 4.55
CA GLY A 220 -5.29 18.73 3.98
C GLY A 220 -4.44 19.31 2.83
N ARG A 221 -3.21 18.83 2.69
CA ARG A 221 -2.26 19.25 1.63
C ARG A 221 -2.24 18.30 0.44
N ILE A 222 -2.91 17.16 0.52
CA ILE A 222 -2.99 16.16 -0.56
C ILE A 222 -4.29 16.38 -1.34
N LYS A 223 -4.19 16.28 -2.66
CA LYS A 223 -5.35 16.45 -3.57
C LYS A 223 -5.43 15.28 -4.55
N THR A 224 -6.65 14.96 -4.97
CA THR A 224 -6.87 14.01 -6.07
C THR A 224 -6.23 14.53 -7.35
N GLY A 225 -5.58 13.65 -8.11
CA GLY A 225 -4.82 13.98 -9.31
C GLY A 225 -3.37 14.39 -9.04
N GLN A 226 -2.94 14.48 -7.77
CA GLN A 226 -1.58 14.82 -7.39
C GLN A 226 -0.62 13.69 -7.71
N GLU A 227 0.56 14.02 -8.24
CA GLU A 227 1.62 13.05 -8.50
C GLU A 227 2.32 12.64 -7.19
N ALA A 228 2.75 11.40 -7.17
CA ALA A 228 3.53 10.84 -6.07
C ALA A 228 4.59 9.89 -6.62
N THR A 229 5.72 9.87 -5.94
CA THR A 229 6.81 8.93 -6.21
C THR A 229 6.77 7.83 -5.15
N ILE A 230 6.82 6.58 -5.59
CA ILE A 230 6.71 5.40 -4.75
C ILE A 230 8.00 4.60 -4.80
N ARG A 231 8.46 4.20 -3.64
CA ARG A 231 9.53 3.24 -3.45
C ARG A 231 8.95 2.01 -2.76
N VAL A 232 9.04 0.86 -3.41
CA VAL A 232 8.62 -0.42 -2.82
C VAL A 232 9.82 -1.06 -2.13
N ASP A 233 9.66 -1.55 -0.92
CA ASP A 233 10.77 -2.09 -0.12
C ASP A 233 11.48 -3.27 -0.78
N ALA A 234 10.72 -4.09 -1.53
CA ALA A 234 11.29 -5.19 -2.31
C ALA A 234 12.18 -4.73 -3.49
N PHE A 235 12.08 -3.47 -3.92
CA PHE A 235 12.82 -2.90 -5.05
C PHE A 235 13.37 -1.51 -4.69
N PRO A 236 14.36 -1.42 -3.80
CA PRO A 236 14.83 -0.15 -3.23
C PRO A 236 15.42 0.81 -4.27
N ASP A 237 15.96 0.27 -5.37
CA ASP A 237 16.57 1.04 -6.45
C ASP A 237 15.57 1.55 -7.50
N LYS A 238 14.33 1.00 -7.50
CA LYS A 238 13.30 1.39 -8.47
C LYS A 238 12.38 2.45 -7.88
N ARG A 239 12.05 3.46 -8.67
CA ARG A 239 11.05 4.48 -8.36
C ARG A 239 9.87 4.32 -9.29
N PHE A 240 8.67 4.26 -8.72
CA PHE A 240 7.44 4.15 -9.49
C PHE A 240 6.66 5.44 -9.38
N LYS A 241 6.12 5.91 -10.51
CA LYS A 241 5.21 7.06 -10.52
C LYS A 241 3.78 6.59 -10.33
N ALA A 242 3.05 7.33 -9.51
CA ALA A 242 1.63 7.11 -9.30
C ALA A 242 0.89 8.43 -9.14
N VAL A 243 -0.42 8.37 -9.27
CA VAL A 243 -1.30 9.52 -9.16
C VAL A 243 -2.36 9.22 -8.11
N VAL A 244 -2.64 10.19 -7.25
CA VAL A 244 -3.72 10.09 -6.25
C VAL A 244 -5.06 9.97 -6.97
N SER A 245 -5.69 8.82 -6.83
CA SER A 245 -7.00 8.52 -7.41
C SER A 245 -8.14 8.89 -6.49
N LYS A 246 -7.99 8.60 -5.21
CA LYS A 246 -9.05 8.77 -4.22
C LYS A 246 -8.47 9.05 -2.82
N ILE A 247 -9.14 9.91 -2.07
CA ILE A 247 -8.89 10.13 -0.65
C ILE A 247 -10.11 9.63 0.11
N SER A 248 -9.90 8.77 1.11
CA SER A 248 -11.00 8.27 1.92
C SER A 248 -11.67 9.41 2.71
N PRO A 249 -13.00 9.52 2.72
CA PRO A 249 -13.70 10.50 3.52
C PRO A 249 -13.71 10.13 5.02
N SER A 250 -13.35 8.90 5.36
CA SER A 250 -13.37 8.38 6.72
C SER A 250 -11.97 8.12 7.23
N ALA A 251 -11.68 8.59 8.44
CA ALA A 251 -10.42 8.33 9.12
C ALA A 251 -10.39 6.92 9.72
N ILE A 252 -9.21 6.33 9.74
CA ILE A 252 -8.91 5.10 10.50
C ILE A 252 -8.11 5.49 11.73
N LYS A 253 -8.52 4.95 12.89
CA LYS A 253 -7.74 5.03 14.13
C LYS A 253 -7.03 3.69 14.35
N ASN A 254 -5.72 3.74 14.42
CA ASN A 254 -4.89 2.60 14.78
C ASN A 254 -3.87 3.05 15.82
N ASN A 255 -3.80 2.35 16.98
CA ASN A 255 -2.88 2.68 18.06
C ASN A 255 -2.87 4.19 18.44
N ASN A 256 -4.05 4.80 18.60
CA ASN A 256 -4.23 6.23 18.87
C ASN A 256 -3.73 7.21 17.79
N VAL A 257 -3.31 6.73 16.63
CA VAL A 257 -2.95 7.57 15.49
C VAL A 257 -4.15 7.64 14.52
N THR A 258 -4.62 8.86 14.27
CA THR A 258 -5.65 9.12 13.24
C THR A 258 -4.97 9.28 11.89
N SER A 259 -5.37 8.48 10.91
CA SER A 259 -4.87 8.53 9.54
C SER A 259 -6.00 8.39 8.52
N PHE A 260 -5.76 8.86 7.31
CA PHE A 260 -6.67 8.71 6.18
C PHE A 260 -6.04 7.83 5.12
N GLU A 261 -6.85 6.96 4.50
CA GLU A 261 -6.40 6.18 3.36
C GLU A 261 -6.44 7.02 2.09
N VAL A 262 -5.31 7.06 1.41
CA VAL A 262 -5.15 7.69 0.10
C VAL A 262 -4.81 6.59 -0.90
N THR A 263 -5.68 6.41 -1.89
CA THR A 263 -5.49 5.41 -2.95
C THR A 263 -4.76 6.04 -4.12
N LEU A 264 -3.70 5.39 -4.57
CA LEU A 264 -2.91 5.80 -5.72
C LEU A 264 -2.93 4.73 -6.81
N LEU A 265 -3.00 5.17 -8.05
CA LEU A 265 -2.88 4.32 -9.23
C LEU A 265 -1.48 4.48 -9.83
N LEU A 266 -0.83 3.35 -10.08
CA LEU A 266 0.47 3.31 -10.76
C LEU A 266 0.31 3.72 -12.22
N SER A 267 1.19 4.60 -12.71
CA SER A 267 1.23 5.00 -14.12
C SER A 267 1.67 3.86 -15.03
N ASN A 268 2.61 3.05 -14.58
CA ASN A 268 3.05 1.82 -15.24
C ASN A 268 2.88 0.65 -14.27
N ARG A 269 2.42 -0.50 -14.76
CA ARG A 269 2.29 -1.75 -13.98
C ARG A 269 3.49 -2.67 -14.25
N PRO A 270 4.50 -2.66 -13.40
CA PRO A 270 5.55 -3.67 -13.48
C PRO A 270 4.98 -5.04 -13.07
N GLU A 271 5.34 -6.09 -13.80
CA GLU A 271 4.90 -7.46 -13.53
C GLU A 271 5.45 -8.02 -12.22
N ASP A 272 6.52 -7.44 -11.72
CA ASP A 272 7.23 -7.86 -10.50
C ASP A 272 6.49 -7.51 -9.20
N LEU A 273 5.57 -6.55 -9.22
CA LEU A 273 4.87 -6.10 -8.01
C LEU A 273 3.81 -7.10 -7.56
N ARG A 274 3.80 -7.39 -6.26
CA ARG A 274 2.86 -8.33 -5.63
C ARG A 274 1.98 -7.62 -4.61
N LEU A 275 0.79 -8.16 -4.39
CA LEU A 275 -0.11 -7.70 -3.33
C LEU A 275 0.53 -7.93 -1.96
N GLY A 276 0.30 -7.01 -1.02
CA GLY A 276 0.85 -7.06 0.33
C GLY A 276 2.26 -6.49 0.47
N MET A 277 2.91 -6.06 -0.63
CA MET A 277 4.22 -5.37 -0.53
C MET A 277 4.05 -4.02 0.14
N THR A 278 4.98 -3.68 1.02
CA THR A 278 5.07 -2.37 1.68
C THR A 278 5.79 -1.37 0.78
N SER A 279 5.41 -0.12 0.87
CA SER A 279 5.99 0.97 0.09
C SER A 279 6.02 2.28 0.85
N ASP A 280 7.04 3.09 0.56
CA ASP A 280 7.12 4.50 0.95
C ASP A 280 6.60 5.37 -0.19
N ILE A 281 5.70 6.28 0.11
CA ILE A 281 5.08 7.18 -0.84
C ILE A 281 5.48 8.61 -0.50
N ASN A 282 6.02 9.33 -1.49
CA ASN A 282 6.36 10.74 -1.40
C ASN A 282 5.42 11.54 -2.30
N PHE A 283 4.52 12.31 -1.69
CA PHE A 283 3.59 13.21 -2.39
C PHE A 283 4.27 14.53 -2.66
N GLU A 284 4.24 15.00 -3.90
CA GLU A 284 4.77 16.30 -4.30
C GLU A 284 3.72 17.38 -4.02
N THR A 285 3.91 18.19 -2.98
CA THR A 285 2.88 19.15 -2.55
C THR A 285 2.88 20.46 -3.32
N GLY A 286 3.82 20.64 -4.27
CA GLY A 286 3.91 21.87 -5.09
C GLY A 286 4.18 23.16 -4.31
N ALA A 287 4.12 23.15 -3.00
CA ALA A 287 4.40 24.31 -2.15
C ALA A 287 5.91 24.49 -2.03
N THR A 288 6.46 25.31 -2.92
CA THR A 288 7.87 25.68 -2.88
C THR A 288 8.07 26.86 -1.93
N LYS A 289 8.66 26.61 -0.78
CA LYS A 289 9.12 27.68 0.09
C LYS A 289 10.53 28.07 -0.38
N ILE A 290 10.70 29.30 -0.85
CA ILE A 290 12.04 29.82 -1.16
C ILE A 290 12.80 29.91 0.15
N SER A 291 13.85 29.14 0.28
CA SER A 291 14.70 29.07 1.47
C SER A 291 16.16 29.16 1.07
N THR A 292 17.02 29.50 2.00
CA THR A 292 18.47 29.44 1.81
C THR A 292 18.90 27.98 1.97
N LEU A 293 19.39 27.37 0.91
CA LEU A 293 19.86 25.99 0.85
C LEU A 293 21.34 25.93 1.25
N ILE A 294 21.66 25.01 2.14
CA ILE A 294 23.02 24.69 2.55
C ILE A 294 23.20 23.17 2.51
N PRO A 295 24.38 22.69 2.10
CA PRO A 295 24.65 21.25 2.19
C PRO A 295 24.60 20.74 3.63
N THR A 296 24.08 19.55 3.83
CA THR A 296 23.94 18.92 5.16
C THR A 296 25.28 18.81 5.89
N VAL A 297 26.39 18.63 5.15
CA VAL A 297 27.75 18.56 5.70
C VAL A 297 28.23 19.86 6.34
N ALA A 298 27.60 21.01 6.04
CA ALA A 298 27.91 22.31 6.63
C ALA A 298 27.20 22.56 7.96
N ILE A 299 26.32 21.64 8.40
CA ILE A 299 25.60 21.77 9.65
C ILE A 299 26.49 21.32 10.80
N VAL A 300 26.72 22.22 11.76
CA VAL A 300 27.46 21.96 12.99
C VAL A 300 26.58 22.13 14.21
N THR A 301 26.87 21.42 15.28
CA THR A 301 26.15 21.56 16.54
C THR A 301 27.03 22.26 17.56
N GLU A 302 26.63 23.41 18.02
CA GLU A 302 27.30 24.13 19.09
C GLU A 302 26.37 24.31 20.29
N LYS A 303 26.82 23.91 21.47
CA LYS A 303 26.03 23.97 22.72
C LYS A 303 24.61 23.36 22.60
N GLY A 304 24.49 22.23 21.85
CA GLY A 304 23.23 21.53 21.65
C GLY A 304 22.27 22.20 20.65
N LYS A 305 22.72 23.20 19.90
CA LYS A 305 21.91 23.89 18.87
C LYS A 305 22.52 23.66 17.48
N ALA A 306 21.69 23.28 16.52
CA ALA A 306 22.11 23.15 15.13
C ALA A 306 22.32 24.53 14.51
N GLY A 307 23.39 24.67 13.71
CA GLY A 307 23.73 25.91 13.07
C GLY A 307 24.78 25.71 11.97
N VAL A 308 25.21 26.81 11.39
CA VAL A 308 26.29 26.83 10.38
C VAL A 308 27.35 27.85 10.77
N LEU A 309 28.58 27.60 10.36
CA LEU A 309 29.68 28.56 10.47
C LEU A 309 29.66 29.46 9.25
N VAL A 310 29.28 30.71 9.42
CA VAL A 310 29.28 31.72 8.36
C VAL A 310 30.59 32.53 8.41
N VAL A 311 31.29 32.58 7.31
CA VAL A 311 32.53 33.37 7.17
C VAL A 311 32.16 34.80 6.84
N GLY A 312 32.48 35.74 7.74
CA GLY A 312 32.32 37.17 7.54
C GLY A 312 33.51 37.77 6.80
N ASN A 313 33.46 39.12 6.58
CA ASN A 313 34.48 39.87 5.86
C ASN A 313 35.87 39.83 6.51
N ASN A 314 35.98 39.38 7.76
CA ASN A 314 37.24 39.27 8.50
C ASN A 314 37.84 37.85 8.44
N ASN A 315 37.39 36.98 7.55
CA ASN A 315 37.82 35.60 7.41
C ASN A 315 37.69 34.75 8.69
N GLN A 316 36.85 35.17 9.65
CA GLN A 316 36.56 34.46 10.87
C GLN A 316 35.18 33.82 10.79
N PRO A 317 35.07 32.49 11.05
CA PRO A 317 33.79 31.79 11.06
C PRO A 317 32.99 32.19 12.31
N THR A 318 31.74 32.58 12.09
CA THR A 318 30.75 32.87 13.16
C THR A 318 29.63 31.88 13.12
N PHE A 319 29.26 31.33 14.28
CA PHE A 319 28.15 30.42 14.41
C PHE A 319 26.81 31.16 14.22
N LYS A 320 26.01 30.69 13.29
CA LYS A 320 24.65 31.17 13.06
C LYS A 320 23.65 30.02 13.19
N LYS A 321 22.73 30.15 14.16
CA LYS A 321 21.68 29.17 14.37
C LYS A 321 20.81 29.07 13.12
N VAL A 322 20.46 27.84 12.72
CA VAL A 322 19.51 27.55 11.63
C VAL A 322 18.35 26.70 12.17
N GLU A 323 17.18 26.86 11.56
CA GLU A 323 16.03 25.97 11.72
C GLU A 323 16.07 24.98 10.55
N LEU A 324 16.06 23.69 10.88
CA LEU A 324 16.18 22.58 9.93
C LEU A 324 14.78 22.08 9.53
#